data_63c8d9771d146562546fa64d01c8e914
#
_entry.id   63c8d9771d146562546fa64d01c8e914
#
_cell.length_a   1.000
_cell.length_b   1.000
_cell.length_c   1.000
_cell.angle_alpha   90.00
_cell.angle_beta   90.00
_cell.angle_gamma   90.00
#
_symmetry.space_group_name_H-M   'P 1'
#
loop_
_entity.id
_entity.type
_entity.pdbx_description
1 polymer ?
#
loop_
_entity_poly.entity_id
_entity_poly.type
_entity_poly.pdbx_seq_one_letter_code
_entity_poly.pdbx_strand_id
1 'polypeptide(L)'
;DTPNDRLVWDMGHQTYPHKSLTGRGERITTVKKKGGVAPFPKRCESEYDTFGVGHSSTSISAALGMATALQRAGDPRKVVAVIGDGAMTAGMAYEALNHAGGMDPEPDVLVVLNDNRMSISENVGGLTK
;
A
#
# COMPACT_ATOMS: atom_id res chain seq x y z
N ASP A 1 3.46 -2.13 14.47
CA ASP A 1 4.81 -1.72 14.94
C ASP A 1 5.72 -1.46 13.73
N THR A 2 5.44 -0.35 12.99
CA THR A 2 6.28 0.07 11.85
C THR A 2 7.55 0.80 12.35
N PRO A 3 8.71 0.62 11.70
CA PRO A 3 8.93 -0.04 10.42
C PRO A 3 9.14 -1.57 10.49
N ASN A 4 9.07 -2.20 11.66
CA ASN A 4 9.24 -3.64 11.79
C ASN A 4 8.16 -4.38 11.00
N ASP A 5 6.90 -4.12 11.30
CA ASP A 5 5.80 -4.58 10.46
C ASP A 5 5.79 -3.84 9.11
N ARG A 6 5.34 -4.51 8.07
CA ARG A 6 5.40 -4.01 6.71
C ARG A 6 4.09 -3.33 6.32
N LEU A 7 4.15 -2.01 6.11
CA LEU A 7 3.01 -1.21 5.67
C LEU A 7 3.20 -0.85 4.20
N VAL A 8 2.32 -1.36 3.35
CA VAL A 8 2.34 -1.16 1.90
C VAL A 8 1.17 -0.26 1.49
N TRP A 9 1.47 0.85 0.88
CA TRP A 9 0.48 1.86 0.47
C TRP A 9 0.12 1.77 -1.01
N ASP A 10 -1.16 1.94 -1.29
CA ASP A 10 -1.70 2.17 -2.62
C ASP A 10 -2.46 3.51 -2.65
N MET A 11 -2.02 4.60 -3.14
CA MET A 11 -0.74 4.81 -3.78
C MET A 11 -0.08 6.08 -3.19
N GLY A 12 0.05 7.21 -3.93
CA GLY A 12 0.81 8.38 -3.49
C GLY A 12 0.07 9.31 -2.55
N HIS A 13 -1.12 9.79 -2.96
CA HIS A 13 -1.87 10.82 -2.21
C HIS A 13 -2.36 10.37 -0.83
N GLN A 14 -2.60 9.09 -0.64
CA GLN A 14 -2.96 8.52 0.67
C GLN A 14 -1.78 8.47 1.64
N THR A 15 -0.55 8.66 1.16
CA THR A 15 0.66 8.55 1.98
C THR A 15 1.15 9.84 2.60
N TYR A 16 0.53 10.98 2.31
CA TYR A 16 0.96 12.26 2.91
C TYR A 16 0.84 12.27 4.43
N PRO A 17 -0.24 11.79 5.05
CA PRO A 17 -0.29 11.63 6.51
C PRO A 17 0.80 10.70 7.04
N HIS A 18 1.02 9.56 6.37
CA HIS A 18 2.11 8.63 6.72
C HIS A 18 3.47 9.33 6.68
N LYS A 19 3.78 10.06 5.60
CA LYS A 19 5.04 10.80 5.49
C LYS A 19 5.18 11.86 6.58
N SER A 20 4.12 12.57 6.91
CA SER A 20 4.12 13.57 7.98
C SER A 20 4.41 12.95 9.34
N LEU A 21 3.78 11.82 9.65
CA LEU A 21 3.95 11.11 10.92
C LEU A 21 5.32 10.39 11.04
N THR A 22 5.97 10.12 9.91
CA THR A 22 7.27 9.44 9.85
C THR A 22 8.45 10.39 9.61
N GLY A 23 8.38 11.58 10.19
CA GLY A 23 9.48 12.54 10.25
C GLY A 23 9.65 13.46 9.04
N ARG A 24 8.72 13.42 8.07
CA ARG A 24 8.78 14.28 6.87
C ARG A 24 7.79 15.45 6.90
N GLY A 25 7.08 15.66 8.03
CA GLY A 25 6.01 16.65 8.17
C GLY A 25 6.44 18.08 7.81
N GLU A 26 7.56 18.54 8.32
CA GLU A 26 8.07 19.89 8.03
C GLU A 26 8.41 20.10 6.55
N ARG A 27 8.75 19.04 5.85
CA ARG A 27 9.14 19.05 4.44
C ARG A 27 7.99 18.73 3.49
N ILE A 28 6.78 18.47 3.98
CA ILE A 28 5.66 18.02 3.14
C ILE A 28 5.29 19.04 2.04
N THR A 29 5.51 20.33 2.28
CA THR A 29 5.29 21.39 1.29
C THR A 29 6.27 21.36 0.12
N THR A 30 7.30 20.53 0.18
CA THR A 30 8.28 20.34 -0.88
C THR A 30 7.95 19.15 -1.81
N VAL A 31 6.82 18.49 -1.59
CA VAL A 31 6.36 17.38 -2.45
C VAL A 31 6.33 17.81 -3.92
N LYS A 32 6.84 16.97 -4.81
CA LYS A 32 6.98 17.22 -6.26
C LYS A 32 8.00 18.30 -6.64
N LYS A 33 8.69 18.94 -5.70
CA LYS A 33 9.79 19.86 -6.02
C LYS A 33 11.11 19.10 -6.16
N LYS A 34 12.04 19.63 -6.95
CA LYS A 34 13.39 19.05 -7.11
C LYS A 34 14.09 18.99 -5.74
N GLY A 35 14.55 17.83 -5.34
CA GLY A 35 15.18 17.59 -4.03
C GLY A 35 14.22 17.60 -2.84
N GLY A 36 12.92 17.73 -3.09
CA GLY A 36 11.87 17.67 -2.07
C GLY A 36 11.42 16.24 -1.76
N VAL A 37 10.38 16.12 -0.95
CA VAL A 37 9.76 14.85 -0.58
C VAL A 37 9.14 14.20 -1.82
N ALA A 38 9.39 12.92 -2.00
CA ALA A 38 8.81 12.15 -3.10
C ALA A 38 7.27 12.11 -3.02
N PRO A 39 6.56 12.22 -4.15
CA PRO A 39 5.09 12.19 -4.16
C PRO A 39 4.51 10.80 -3.85
N PHE A 40 5.32 9.77 -3.95
CA PHE A 40 4.97 8.38 -3.68
C PHE A 40 5.88 7.81 -2.59
N PRO A 41 5.52 6.69 -1.93
CA PRO A 41 6.44 5.94 -1.09
C PRO A 41 7.73 5.60 -1.83
N LYS A 42 8.86 5.79 -1.18
CA LYS A 42 10.18 5.58 -1.78
C LYS A 42 11.16 5.04 -0.75
N ARG A 43 11.57 3.79 -0.90
CA ARG A 43 12.40 3.06 0.05
C ARG A 43 13.71 3.77 0.42
N CYS A 44 14.32 4.48 -0.52
CA CYS A 44 15.56 5.23 -0.23
C CYS A 44 15.31 6.59 0.45
N GLU A 45 14.05 6.98 0.67
CA GLU A 45 13.69 8.21 1.37
C GLU A 45 13.43 7.98 2.86
N SER A 46 12.90 6.82 3.21
CA SER A 46 12.54 6.48 4.60
C SER A 46 12.46 4.96 4.80
N GLU A 47 12.91 4.49 5.95
CA GLU A 47 12.75 3.10 6.37
C GLU A 47 11.27 2.68 6.54
N TYR A 48 10.38 3.65 6.77
CA TYR A 48 8.94 3.44 6.85
C TYR A 48 8.28 3.24 5.49
N ASP A 49 8.95 3.56 4.40
CA ASP A 49 8.44 3.33 3.04
C ASP A 49 8.84 1.92 2.58
N THR A 50 8.08 0.92 3.02
CA THR A 50 8.38 -0.51 2.82
C THR A 50 8.48 -0.90 1.34
N PHE A 51 7.65 -0.29 0.48
CA PHE A 51 7.56 -0.59 -0.94
C PHE A 51 7.54 0.69 -1.78
N GLY A 52 8.30 0.71 -2.87
CA GLY A 52 8.28 1.82 -3.84
C GLY A 52 7.04 1.73 -4.73
N VAL A 53 6.22 2.77 -4.71
CA VAL A 53 4.95 2.81 -5.43
C VAL A 53 5.01 3.83 -6.56
N GLY A 54 4.31 3.57 -7.64
CA GLY A 54 4.13 4.48 -8.77
C GLY A 54 2.81 4.21 -9.48
N HIS A 55 2.52 2.94 -9.76
CA HIS A 55 1.24 2.50 -10.31
C HIS A 55 0.29 2.08 -9.19
N SER A 56 -1.01 2.40 -9.34
CA SER A 56 -2.05 1.95 -8.42
C SER A 56 -2.29 0.44 -8.50
N SER A 57 -3.00 -0.11 -7.52
CA SER A 57 -3.50 -1.50 -7.48
C SER A 57 -2.41 -2.57 -7.28
N THR A 58 -1.20 -2.17 -6.90
CA THR A 58 -0.06 -3.08 -6.72
C THR A 58 0.15 -3.53 -5.27
N SER A 59 -0.48 -2.84 -4.31
CA SER A 59 -0.21 -3.02 -2.87
C SER A 59 -0.52 -4.42 -2.36
N ILE A 60 -1.67 -4.98 -2.73
CA ILE A 60 -2.09 -6.31 -2.24
C ILE A 60 -1.13 -7.39 -2.72
N SER A 61 -0.77 -7.38 -4.02
CA SER A 61 0.17 -8.36 -4.57
C SER A 61 1.56 -8.24 -3.94
N ALA A 62 2.05 -7.01 -3.73
CA ALA A 62 3.33 -6.77 -3.05
C ALA A 62 3.30 -7.24 -1.58
N ALA A 63 2.22 -6.92 -0.85
CA ALA A 63 2.02 -7.35 0.52
C ALA A 63 1.95 -8.88 0.63
N LEU A 64 1.24 -9.54 -0.29
CA LEU A 64 1.15 -11.00 -0.36
C LEU A 64 2.52 -11.64 -0.53
N GLY A 65 3.36 -11.12 -1.44
CA GLY A 65 4.71 -11.62 -1.61
C GLY A 65 5.59 -11.45 -0.36
N MET A 66 5.46 -10.29 0.32
CA MET A 66 6.17 -10.05 1.59
C MET A 66 5.71 -11.01 2.69
N ALA A 67 4.40 -11.17 2.88
CA ALA A 67 3.86 -12.07 3.90
C ALA A 67 4.26 -13.53 3.66
N THR A 68 4.21 -13.98 2.41
CA THR A 68 4.68 -15.32 2.04
C THR A 68 6.16 -15.53 2.37
N ALA A 69 7.00 -14.52 2.11
CA ALA A 69 8.42 -14.59 2.45
C ALA A 69 8.66 -14.64 3.97
N LEU A 70 7.95 -13.81 4.74
CA LEU A 70 8.04 -13.80 6.20
C LEU A 70 7.55 -15.13 6.79
N GLN A 71 6.43 -15.65 6.32
CA GLN A 71 5.87 -16.92 6.75
C GLN A 71 6.86 -18.08 6.52
N ARG A 72 7.47 -18.15 5.33
CA ARG A 72 8.48 -19.15 5.00
C ARG A 72 9.75 -19.04 5.85
N ALA A 73 10.08 -17.82 6.28
CA ALA A 73 11.22 -17.57 7.17
C ALA A 73 10.91 -17.80 8.66
N GLY A 74 9.65 -18.09 9.03
CA GLY A 74 9.21 -18.16 10.43
C GLY A 74 9.27 -16.80 11.13
N ASP A 75 9.19 -15.70 10.39
CA ASP A 75 9.30 -14.33 10.88
C ASP A 75 7.90 -13.85 11.34
N PRO A 76 7.74 -13.38 12.60
CA PRO A 76 6.44 -13.02 13.15
C PRO A 76 5.90 -11.66 12.69
N ARG A 77 6.67 -10.90 11.94
CA ARG A 77 6.27 -9.57 11.46
C ARG A 77 5.01 -9.62 10.62
N LYS A 78 4.18 -8.58 10.75
CA LYS A 78 2.90 -8.48 10.05
C LYS A 78 3.02 -7.65 8.79
N VAL A 79 2.12 -7.90 7.86
CA VAL A 79 2.05 -7.16 6.59
C VAL A 79 0.65 -6.56 6.43
N VAL A 80 0.60 -5.26 6.18
CA VAL A 80 -0.64 -4.51 5.97
C VAL A 80 -0.59 -3.81 4.62
N ALA A 81 -1.59 -4.04 3.78
CA ALA A 81 -1.82 -3.28 2.56
C ALA A 81 -2.93 -2.26 2.78
N VAL A 82 -2.69 -0.99 2.46
CA VAL A 82 -3.72 0.06 2.47
C VAL A 82 -4.02 0.45 1.05
N ILE A 83 -5.25 0.26 0.61
CA ILE A 83 -5.69 0.48 -0.77
C ILE A 83 -6.96 1.34 -0.80
N GLY A 84 -7.04 2.26 -1.77
CA GLY A 84 -8.23 3.06 -2.00
C GLY A 84 -9.28 2.32 -2.85
N ASP A 85 -10.53 2.75 -2.76
CA ASP A 85 -11.66 2.22 -3.52
C ASP A 85 -11.43 2.30 -5.04
N GLY A 86 -10.90 3.41 -5.54
CA GLY A 86 -10.55 3.54 -6.95
C GLY A 86 -9.46 2.55 -7.39
N ALA A 87 -8.46 2.29 -6.56
CA ALA A 87 -7.41 1.31 -6.85
C ALA A 87 -7.92 -0.14 -6.80
N MET A 88 -8.95 -0.40 -6.00
CA MET A 88 -9.63 -1.71 -5.96
C MET A 88 -10.35 -2.08 -7.25
N THR A 89 -10.66 -1.13 -8.12
CA THR A 89 -11.37 -1.42 -9.38
C THR A 89 -10.50 -2.08 -10.44
N ALA A 90 -9.19 -2.15 -10.26
CA ALA A 90 -8.28 -2.75 -11.22
C ALA A 90 -8.14 -4.26 -11.06
N GLY A 91 -8.02 -4.97 -12.18
CA GLY A 91 -7.92 -6.43 -12.22
C GLY A 91 -6.80 -7.00 -11.36
N MET A 92 -5.65 -6.34 -11.30
CA MET A 92 -4.50 -6.78 -10.50
C MET A 92 -4.84 -6.91 -8.99
N ALA A 93 -5.69 -6.05 -8.45
CA ALA A 93 -6.13 -6.17 -7.05
C ALA A 93 -6.94 -7.46 -6.82
N TYR A 94 -7.86 -7.79 -7.76
CA TYR A 94 -8.64 -9.01 -7.71
C TYR A 94 -7.83 -10.27 -7.92
N GLU A 95 -6.88 -10.23 -8.83
CA GLU A 95 -5.95 -11.34 -9.06
C GLU A 95 -5.16 -11.65 -7.79
N ALA A 96 -4.68 -10.61 -7.09
CA ALA A 96 -3.98 -10.76 -5.83
C ALA A 96 -4.88 -11.35 -4.72
N LEU A 97 -6.12 -10.87 -4.58
CA LEU A 97 -7.09 -11.40 -3.61
C LEU A 97 -7.47 -12.85 -3.92
N ASN A 98 -7.72 -13.16 -5.18
CA ASN A 98 -8.00 -14.52 -5.62
C ASN A 98 -6.82 -15.47 -5.34
N HIS A 99 -5.60 -15.00 -5.60
CA HIS A 99 -4.39 -15.78 -5.29
C HIS A 99 -4.26 -15.99 -3.78
N ALA A 100 -4.43 -14.94 -2.96
CA ALA A 100 -4.35 -15.05 -1.51
C ALA A 100 -5.32 -16.09 -0.93
N GLY A 101 -6.59 -16.04 -1.37
CA GLY A 101 -7.62 -16.98 -0.91
C GLY A 101 -7.43 -18.43 -1.36
N GLY A 102 -6.56 -18.67 -2.35
CA GLY A 102 -6.22 -20.01 -2.83
C GLY A 102 -4.91 -20.58 -2.26
N MET A 103 -4.19 -19.81 -1.43
CA MET A 103 -2.92 -20.27 -0.85
C MET A 103 -3.11 -21.14 0.39
N ASP A 104 -2.26 -22.16 0.50
CA ASP A 104 -2.19 -23.04 1.69
C ASP A 104 -0.69 -23.22 2.07
N PRO A 105 -0.28 -22.82 3.27
CA PRO A 105 -1.06 -22.08 4.27
C PRO A 105 -1.40 -20.64 3.84
N GLU A 106 -2.53 -20.14 4.32
CA GLU A 106 -2.98 -18.77 4.04
C GLU A 106 -1.97 -17.74 4.57
N PRO A 107 -1.58 -16.73 3.76
CA PRO A 107 -0.64 -15.71 4.18
C PRO A 107 -1.27 -14.70 5.15
N ASP A 108 -0.52 -14.27 6.17
CA ASP A 108 -0.98 -13.29 7.16
C ASP A 108 -0.86 -11.85 6.59
N VAL A 109 -1.86 -11.43 5.84
CA VAL A 109 -1.98 -10.09 5.26
C VAL A 109 -3.28 -9.43 5.69
N LEU A 110 -3.18 -8.24 6.26
CA LEU A 110 -4.33 -7.37 6.49
C LEU A 110 -4.50 -6.40 5.32
N VAL A 111 -5.65 -6.43 4.66
CA VAL A 111 -6.01 -5.44 3.63
C VAL A 111 -6.96 -4.41 4.23
N VAL A 112 -6.56 -3.15 4.23
CA VAL A 112 -7.36 -2.00 4.69
C VAL A 112 -7.88 -1.25 3.48
N LEU A 113 -9.18 -1.29 3.26
CA LEU A 113 -9.85 -0.50 2.23
C LEU A 113 -10.16 0.90 2.77
N ASN A 114 -9.58 1.92 2.15
CA ASN A 114 -9.89 3.32 2.40
C ASN A 114 -10.88 3.82 1.35
N ASP A 115 -12.17 3.77 1.68
CA ASP A 115 -13.25 4.13 0.77
C ASP A 115 -13.80 5.53 1.08
N ASN A 116 -13.59 6.46 0.15
CA ASN A 116 -14.20 7.78 0.17
C ASN A 116 -15.19 7.97 -1.01
N ARG A 117 -15.48 6.90 -1.77
CA ARG A 117 -16.33 6.86 -2.96
C ARG A 117 -15.83 7.72 -4.11
N MET A 118 -14.55 8.08 -4.09
CA MET A 118 -13.94 8.96 -5.07
C MET A 118 -12.58 8.42 -5.51
N SER A 119 -12.40 8.26 -6.82
CA SER A 119 -11.07 8.20 -7.40
C SER A 119 -10.62 9.61 -7.82
N ILE A 120 -10.48 9.93 -9.08
CA ILE A 120 -10.39 11.34 -9.57
C ILE A 120 -11.81 11.88 -9.80
N SER A 121 -12.70 11.03 -10.27
CA SER A 121 -14.14 11.21 -10.38
C SER A 121 -14.84 10.13 -9.54
N GLU A 122 -16.17 10.10 -9.54
CA GLU A 122 -16.92 9.00 -8.96
C GLU A 122 -16.52 7.67 -9.57
N ASN A 123 -16.42 6.64 -8.75
CA ASN A 123 -16.11 5.30 -9.21
C ASN A 123 -17.23 4.75 -10.08
N VAL A 124 -16.86 4.03 -11.13
CA VAL A 124 -17.81 3.37 -12.04
C VAL A 124 -17.63 1.86 -12.01
N GLY A 125 -18.69 1.13 -12.27
CA GLY A 125 -18.65 -0.32 -12.36
C GLY A 125 -19.50 -1.04 -11.31
N GLY A 126 -19.55 -2.35 -11.37
CA GLY A 126 -20.39 -3.19 -10.52
C GLY A 126 -20.02 -3.19 -9.04
N LEU A 127 -18.79 -2.80 -8.70
CA LEU A 127 -18.29 -2.76 -7.32
C LEU A 127 -18.72 -1.52 -6.54
N THR A 128 -19.22 -0.51 -7.23
CA THR A 128 -19.64 0.75 -6.62
C THR A 128 -21.17 0.80 -6.40
N LYS A 129 -21.83 -0.31 -6.69
CA LYS A 129 -23.25 -0.54 -6.45
C LYS A 129 -23.48 -1.35 -5.19
#